data_fe2ec7fd76b02e00334736cca4f92946
#
_entry.id   fe2ec7fd76b02e00334736cca4f92946
#
_cell.length_a   1.000
_cell.length_b   1.000
_cell.length_c   1.000
_cell.angle_alpha   90.00
_cell.angle_beta   90.00
_cell.angle_gamma   90.00
#
_symmetry.space_group_name_H-M   'P 1'
#
loop_
_entity.id
_entity.type
_entity.pdbx_description
1 polymer ?
#
loop_
_entity_poly.entity_id
_entity_poly.type
_entity_poly.pdbx_seq_one_letter_code
_entity_poly.pdbx_strand_id
1 'polypeptide(L)'
;MVLLAGLVPSVVALFGIVKVYESRAVSLRTAEIQNQCTILTNQISASHYFEDTSQEVVNDSLNQLTNIYNGRVMVIDDQLRVVKDTYSLDEGKLDVSESVVRCMKGTSTNNYDKKNHYIEVTAPIAIPGENQIRGVMLASVSTDSIEDSLDVLYTQGSVIIGLVMIFLTIVAVFAADRVVRPLHQIAATIENVSAGYSDDVLHVDTFTETKSISEAINKMMGRLKLLDDSREEFVSNVSHELKTPMTSMKVLADSLLEQENLPVEMYQEFMGDIAKEILSLIHI
;
A
#
# COMPACT_ATOMS: atom_id res chain seq x y z
N MET A 1 -9.71 -1.95 -0.27
CA MET A 1 -8.50 -2.35 -1.00
C MET A 1 -7.58 -1.17 -1.32
N VAL A 2 -8.02 -0.13 -2.04
CA VAL A 2 -7.20 1.04 -2.42
C VAL A 2 -6.57 1.73 -1.21
N LEU A 3 -7.33 1.97 -0.14
CA LEU A 3 -6.83 2.61 1.09
C LEU A 3 -5.75 1.75 1.80
N LEU A 4 -5.92 0.43 1.84
CA LEU A 4 -4.90 -0.47 2.40
C LEU A 4 -3.63 -0.49 1.54
N ALA A 5 -3.76 -0.45 0.22
CA ALA A 5 -2.63 -0.40 -0.70
C ALA A 5 -1.81 0.90 -0.57
N GLY A 6 -2.43 2.01 -0.13
CA GLY A 6 -1.72 3.26 0.17
C GLY A 6 -1.15 3.31 1.59
N LEU A 7 -1.92 2.85 2.60
CA LEU A 7 -1.54 2.95 4.00
C LEU A 7 -0.31 2.09 4.34
N VAL A 8 -0.33 0.82 3.95
CA VAL A 8 0.74 -0.14 4.33
C VAL A 8 2.12 0.30 3.83
N PRO A 9 2.32 0.63 2.54
CA PRO A 9 3.62 1.11 2.06
C PRO A 9 4.06 2.42 2.72
N SER A 10 3.11 3.34 2.98
CA SER A 10 3.43 4.64 3.60
C SER A 10 3.92 4.48 5.04
N VAL A 11 3.28 3.62 5.84
CA VAL A 11 3.70 3.33 7.21
C VAL A 11 5.06 2.60 7.23
N VAL A 12 5.25 1.62 6.35
CA VAL A 12 6.54 0.91 6.23
C VAL A 12 7.65 1.85 5.81
N ALA A 13 7.39 2.75 4.86
CA ALA A 13 8.35 3.74 4.41
C ALA A 13 8.73 4.72 5.54
N LEU A 14 7.75 5.24 6.30
CA LEU A 14 8.01 6.12 7.44
C LEU A 14 8.90 5.43 8.47
N PHE A 15 8.54 4.20 8.86
CA PHE A 15 9.33 3.43 9.83
C PHE A 15 10.77 3.17 9.32
N GLY A 16 10.91 2.83 8.06
CA GLY A 16 12.22 2.63 7.42
C GLY A 16 13.06 3.89 7.42
N ILE A 17 12.49 5.04 7.04
CA ILE A 17 13.17 6.34 7.00
C ILE A 17 13.64 6.74 8.41
N VAL A 18 12.75 6.64 9.41
CA VAL A 18 13.08 7.00 10.79
C VAL A 18 14.21 6.12 11.34
N LYS A 19 14.16 4.81 11.11
CA LYS A 19 15.22 3.89 11.56
C LYS A 19 16.56 4.17 10.90
N VAL A 20 16.58 4.46 9.61
CA VAL A 20 17.80 4.84 8.89
C VAL A 20 18.35 6.16 9.38
N TYR A 21 17.48 7.16 9.60
CA TYR A 21 17.86 8.45 10.15
C TYR A 21 18.48 8.32 11.54
N GLU A 22 17.82 7.59 12.48
CA GLU A 22 18.34 7.33 13.84
C GLU A 22 19.75 6.73 13.77
N SER A 23 19.91 5.64 13.02
CA SER A 23 21.22 4.98 12.88
C SER A 23 22.30 5.91 12.33
N ARG A 24 21.94 6.72 11.34
CA ARG A 24 22.87 7.65 10.71
C ARG A 24 23.22 8.83 11.63
N ALA A 25 22.22 9.39 12.32
CA ALA A 25 22.42 10.49 13.26
C ALA A 25 23.32 10.08 14.42
N VAL A 26 23.09 8.91 15.01
CA VAL A 26 23.93 8.34 16.08
C VAL A 26 25.36 8.11 15.58
N SER A 27 25.53 7.49 14.39
CA SER A 27 26.84 7.24 13.83
C SER A 27 27.64 8.53 13.55
N LEU A 28 26.99 9.55 12.99
CA LEU A 28 27.61 10.84 12.75
C LEU A 28 27.99 11.54 14.06
N ARG A 29 27.10 11.55 15.06
CA ARG A 29 27.37 12.14 16.37
C ARG A 29 28.55 11.42 17.06
N THR A 30 28.56 10.09 17.00
CA THR A 30 29.66 9.29 17.57
C THR A 30 31.02 9.64 16.93
N ALA A 31 31.06 9.71 15.59
CA ALA A 31 32.27 10.06 14.87
C ALA A 31 32.76 11.49 15.19
N GLU A 32 31.84 12.44 15.33
CA GLU A 32 32.13 13.81 15.69
C GLU A 32 32.75 13.90 17.10
N ILE A 33 32.12 13.21 18.10
CA ILE A 33 32.63 13.15 19.45
C ILE A 33 34.00 12.48 19.51
N GLN A 34 34.21 11.37 18.79
CA GLN A 34 35.50 10.69 18.71
C GLN A 34 36.59 11.62 18.18
N ASN A 35 36.27 12.44 17.18
CA ASN A 35 37.20 13.41 16.62
C ASN A 35 37.55 14.49 17.65
N GLN A 36 36.55 15.03 18.36
CA GLN A 36 36.79 16.02 19.41
C GLN A 36 37.59 15.42 20.59
N CYS A 37 37.27 14.20 21.01
CA CYS A 37 38.03 13.48 22.03
C CYS A 37 39.50 13.30 21.61
N THR A 38 39.76 12.98 20.32
CA THR A 38 41.14 12.83 19.81
C THR A 38 41.91 14.16 19.86
N ILE A 39 41.25 15.26 19.52
CA ILE A 39 41.88 16.58 19.61
C ILE A 39 42.24 16.93 21.06
N LEU A 40 41.29 16.72 21.98
CA LEU A 40 41.45 17.01 23.40
C LEU A 40 42.47 16.09 24.07
N THR A 41 42.49 14.79 23.78
CA THR A 41 43.53 13.87 24.31
C THR A 41 44.91 14.25 23.88
N ASN A 42 45.10 14.72 22.65
CA ASN A 42 46.39 15.25 22.16
C ASN A 42 46.78 16.55 22.91
N GLN A 43 45.81 17.44 23.19
CA GLN A 43 46.05 18.67 23.96
C GLN A 43 46.43 18.35 25.40
N ILE A 44 45.69 17.44 26.09
CA ILE A 44 45.97 16.94 27.43
C ILE A 44 47.38 16.33 27.49
N SER A 45 47.74 15.52 26.51
CA SER A 45 49.05 14.91 26.42
C SER A 45 50.20 15.93 26.23
N ALA A 46 49.99 16.89 25.35
CA ALA A 46 51.01 17.94 25.05
C ALA A 46 51.21 18.91 26.20
N SER A 47 50.20 19.14 27.03
CA SER A 47 50.21 20.09 28.15
C SER A 47 50.75 19.53 29.47
N HIS A 48 51.07 18.22 29.54
CA HIS A 48 51.44 17.52 30.80
C HIS A 48 50.35 17.67 31.89
N TYR A 49 49.10 17.58 31.47
CA TYR A 49 47.91 17.84 32.34
C TYR A 49 47.83 16.99 33.60
N PHE A 50 48.38 15.78 33.59
CA PHE A 50 48.42 14.92 34.78
C PHE A 50 49.34 15.41 35.87
N GLU A 51 50.27 16.35 35.60
CA GLU A 51 51.15 16.96 36.56
C GLU A 51 50.50 18.21 37.21
N ASP A 52 49.67 18.92 36.45
CA ASP A 52 48.90 20.08 36.88
C ASP A 52 47.50 20.10 36.24
N THR A 53 46.49 19.65 36.96
CA THR A 53 45.09 19.60 36.51
C THR A 53 44.37 20.96 36.58
N SER A 54 45.03 22.02 37.04
CA SER A 54 44.46 23.36 37.14
C SER A 54 44.59 24.19 35.87
N GLN A 55 45.14 23.61 34.78
CA GLN A 55 45.35 24.28 33.48
C GLN A 55 44.05 24.77 32.87
N GLU A 56 43.85 26.09 32.87
CA GLU A 56 42.61 26.78 32.48
C GLU A 56 42.24 26.44 31.02
N VAL A 57 43.22 26.46 30.09
CA VAL A 57 42.99 26.19 28.63
C VAL A 57 42.42 24.79 28.40
N VAL A 58 42.95 23.77 29.09
CA VAL A 58 42.45 22.39 28.96
C VAL A 58 41.07 22.25 29.55
N ASN A 59 40.87 22.81 30.78
CA ASN A 59 39.60 22.77 31.49
C ASN A 59 38.51 23.50 30.71
N ASP A 60 38.81 24.63 30.08
CA ASP A 60 37.87 25.36 29.22
C ASP A 60 37.49 24.53 27.99
N SER A 61 38.44 23.87 27.38
CA SER A 61 38.20 22.97 26.22
C SER A 61 37.30 21.78 26.60
N LEU A 62 37.50 21.17 27.80
CA LEU A 62 36.65 20.10 28.33
C LEU A 62 35.22 20.62 28.61
N ASN A 63 35.11 21.79 29.25
CA ASN A 63 33.82 22.42 29.51
C ASN A 63 33.09 22.83 28.23
N GLN A 64 33.83 23.27 27.20
CA GLN A 64 33.26 23.61 25.90
C GLN A 64 32.63 22.37 25.23
N LEU A 65 33.32 21.23 25.25
CA LEU A 65 32.75 19.99 24.74
C LEU A 65 31.49 19.57 25.51
N THR A 66 31.54 19.66 26.83
CA THR A 66 30.40 19.41 27.71
C THR A 66 29.18 20.28 27.33
N ASN A 67 29.40 21.58 27.12
CA ASN A 67 28.33 22.52 26.80
C ASN A 67 27.76 22.37 25.42
N ILE A 68 28.61 22.11 24.41
CA ILE A 68 28.17 21.93 23.00
C ILE A 68 27.31 20.69 22.85
N TYR A 69 27.68 19.59 23.50
CA TYR A 69 27.03 18.31 23.32
C TYR A 69 26.10 17.91 24.46
N ASN A 70 25.88 18.80 25.45
CA ASN A 70 25.09 18.52 26.64
C ASN A 70 25.51 17.19 27.28
N GLY A 71 26.82 17.09 27.59
CA GLY A 71 27.42 15.83 28.02
C GLY A 71 28.30 16.04 29.25
N ARG A 72 28.93 14.95 29.67
CA ARG A 72 29.90 14.89 30.77
C ARG A 72 31.21 14.33 30.24
N VAL A 73 32.32 14.96 30.65
CA VAL A 73 33.66 14.49 30.24
C VAL A 73 34.47 14.23 31.52
N MET A 74 35.08 13.07 31.57
CA MET A 74 36.00 12.67 32.64
C MET A 74 37.37 12.34 32.05
N VAL A 75 38.42 12.78 32.77
CA VAL A 75 39.81 12.41 32.52
C VAL A 75 40.25 11.48 33.64
N ILE A 76 40.74 10.33 33.28
CA ILE A 76 41.09 9.22 34.18
C ILE A 76 42.57 8.87 34.01
N ASP A 77 43.32 8.73 35.08
CA ASP A 77 44.75 8.45 35.05
C ASP A 77 45.04 6.92 34.85
N ASP A 78 46.33 6.57 34.84
CA ASP A 78 46.81 5.19 34.69
C ASP A 78 46.51 4.30 35.91
N GLN A 79 46.08 4.88 37.04
CA GLN A 79 45.59 4.20 38.23
C GLN A 79 44.06 4.04 38.25
N LEU A 80 43.41 4.33 37.15
CA LEU A 80 41.94 4.34 36.99
C LEU A 80 41.24 5.37 37.92
N ARG A 81 41.94 6.41 38.35
CA ARG A 81 41.36 7.49 39.17
C ARG A 81 40.92 8.64 38.31
N VAL A 82 39.69 9.11 38.55
CA VAL A 82 39.16 10.30 37.90
C VAL A 82 39.92 11.54 38.40
N VAL A 83 40.76 12.15 37.56
CA VAL A 83 41.55 13.33 37.89
C VAL A 83 40.80 14.62 37.55
N LYS A 84 39.88 14.56 36.59
CA LYS A 84 38.99 15.66 36.24
C LYS A 84 37.62 15.15 35.81
N ASP A 85 36.59 15.82 36.26
CA ASP A 85 35.21 15.59 35.90
C ASP A 85 34.51 16.92 35.68
N THR A 86 33.96 17.16 34.50
CA THR A 86 33.30 18.44 34.17
C THR A 86 32.05 18.70 35.05
N TYR A 87 31.48 17.65 35.66
CA TYR A 87 30.39 17.80 36.63
C TYR A 87 30.87 17.80 38.09
N SER A 88 32.15 17.59 38.32
CA SER A 88 32.76 17.54 39.68
C SER A 88 32.13 16.53 40.64
N LEU A 89 31.51 15.46 40.12
CA LEU A 89 30.79 14.46 40.92
C LEU A 89 31.66 13.31 41.40
N ASP A 90 32.64 12.92 40.57
CA ASP A 90 33.42 11.71 40.77
C ASP A 90 34.95 11.95 40.80
N GLU A 91 35.41 13.21 40.91
CA GLU A 91 36.82 13.52 41.05
C GLU A 91 37.43 12.79 42.26
N GLY A 92 38.57 12.16 42.06
CA GLY A 92 39.27 11.37 43.08
C GLY A 92 38.76 9.91 43.25
N LYS A 93 37.64 9.54 42.68
CA LYS A 93 37.10 8.15 42.72
C LYS A 93 37.77 7.27 41.67
N LEU A 94 37.64 5.97 41.86
CA LEU A 94 38.12 4.98 40.89
C LEU A 94 36.99 4.66 39.88
N ASP A 95 37.32 4.68 38.57
CA ASP A 95 36.45 4.21 37.54
C ASP A 95 37.04 2.92 36.91
N VAL A 96 36.40 1.79 37.22
CA VAL A 96 36.75 0.48 36.74
C VAL A 96 35.77 -0.05 35.69
N SER A 97 35.07 0.85 34.99
CA SER A 97 34.14 0.47 33.93
C SER A 97 34.86 -0.29 32.81
N GLU A 98 34.13 -1.19 32.15
CA GLU A 98 34.71 -2.04 31.10
C GLU A 98 35.27 -1.18 29.93
N SER A 99 34.58 -0.08 29.59
CA SER A 99 35.01 0.87 28.55
C SER A 99 36.32 1.53 28.86
N VAL A 100 36.54 1.98 30.10
CA VAL A 100 37.77 2.59 30.57
C VAL A 100 38.94 1.55 30.62
N VAL A 101 38.69 0.38 31.16
CA VAL A 101 39.71 -0.69 31.24
C VAL A 101 40.14 -1.16 29.83
N ARG A 102 39.22 -1.26 28.87
CA ARG A 102 39.56 -1.59 27.48
C ARG A 102 40.35 -0.45 26.82
N CYS A 103 39.99 0.78 27.08
CA CYS A 103 40.67 1.92 26.50
C CYS A 103 42.10 2.08 27.03
N MET A 104 42.37 1.75 28.32
CA MET A 104 43.71 1.68 28.89
C MET A 104 44.60 0.64 28.19
N LYS A 105 44.01 -0.37 27.56
CA LYS A 105 44.75 -1.39 26.73
C LYS A 105 44.94 -0.93 25.28
N GLY A 106 44.58 0.30 24.93
CA GLY A 106 44.75 0.90 23.61
C GLY A 106 43.54 0.76 22.68
N THR A 107 42.41 0.25 23.15
CA THR A 107 41.23 0.06 22.33
C THR A 107 40.16 1.08 22.70
N SER A 108 40.00 2.14 21.90
CA SER A 108 38.87 3.07 22.04
C SER A 108 37.54 2.34 21.91
N THR A 109 36.58 2.68 22.74
CA THR A 109 35.24 2.11 22.70
C THR A 109 34.20 3.21 22.44
N ASN A 110 33.14 2.85 21.77
CA ASN A 110 31.93 3.67 21.67
C ASN A 110 30.72 2.80 21.98
N ASN A 111 29.78 3.33 22.71
CA ASN A 111 28.56 2.66 23.10
C ASN A 111 27.40 3.65 23.00
N TYR A 112 26.33 3.25 22.32
CA TYR A 112 25.07 4.00 22.28
C TYR A 112 24.07 3.33 23.23
N ASP A 113 23.77 3.97 24.34
CA ASP A 113 22.71 3.55 25.24
C ASP A 113 21.40 4.26 24.88
N LYS A 114 20.59 3.56 24.07
CA LYS A 114 19.29 4.06 23.63
C LYS A 114 18.33 4.25 24.81
N LYS A 115 18.46 3.47 25.90
CA LYS A 115 17.53 3.52 27.03
C LYS A 115 17.75 4.74 27.89
N ASN A 116 19.00 5.13 28.06
CA ASN A 116 19.40 6.25 28.92
C ASN A 116 19.76 7.50 28.10
N HIS A 117 19.55 7.46 26.77
CA HIS A 117 19.68 8.61 25.85
C HIS A 117 21.08 9.24 25.84
N TYR A 118 22.14 8.41 25.83
CA TYR A 118 23.51 8.92 25.71
C TYR A 118 24.41 8.06 24.81
N ILE A 119 25.43 8.68 24.26
CA ILE A 119 26.56 8.05 23.59
C ILE A 119 27.78 8.19 24.50
N GLU A 120 28.40 7.05 24.82
CA GLU A 120 29.66 7.01 25.55
C GLU A 120 30.82 6.73 24.57
N VAL A 121 31.86 7.55 24.68
CA VAL A 121 33.06 7.41 23.87
C VAL A 121 34.28 7.46 24.79
N THR A 122 35.23 6.53 24.58
CA THR A 122 36.51 6.55 25.27
C THR A 122 37.63 6.81 24.27
N ALA A 123 38.61 7.61 24.70
CA ALA A 123 39.80 7.88 23.91
C ALA A 123 41.06 7.76 24.80
N PRO A 124 42.12 7.03 24.38
CA PRO A 124 43.34 6.92 25.14
C PRO A 124 44.16 8.20 25.09
N ILE A 125 44.77 8.56 26.21
CA ILE A 125 45.69 9.65 26.35
C ILE A 125 47.14 9.04 26.38
N ALA A 126 47.86 9.18 25.27
CA ALA A 126 49.21 8.67 25.10
C ALA A 126 50.22 9.80 25.04
N ILE A 127 51.43 9.58 25.58
CA ILE A 127 52.54 10.57 25.45
C ILE A 127 53.13 10.46 24.04
N PRO A 128 53.34 11.62 23.35
CA PRO A 128 54.00 11.60 22.05
C PRO A 128 55.38 11.00 22.14
N GLY A 129 55.62 9.91 21.35
CA GLY A 129 56.90 9.21 21.33
C GLY A 129 57.03 8.02 22.30
N GLU A 130 56.13 7.80 23.20
CA GLU A 130 56.04 6.64 24.06
C GLU A 130 54.82 5.77 23.69
N ASN A 131 55.00 4.45 23.66
CA ASN A 131 53.89 3.52 23.38
C ASN A 131 53.08 3.25 24.66
N GLN A 132 53.08 4.18 25.65
CA GLN A 132 52.45 4.02 26.94
C GLN A 132 51.23 4.95 27.07
N ILE A 133 50.11 4.37 27.43
CA ILE A 133 48.88 5.12 27.73
C ILE A 133 48.93 5.61 29.18
N ARG A 134 48.83 6.91 29.36
CA ARG A 134 48.86 7.59 30.67
C ARG A 134 47.50 7.83 31.27
N GLY A 135 46.45 7.66 30.47
CA GLY A 135 45.11 7.83 30.95
C GLY A 135 44.08 7.62 29.86
N VAL A 136 42.81 7.83 30.22
CA VAL A 136 41.64 7.71 29.34
C VAL A 136 40.78 8.92 29.51
N MET A 137 40.33 9.47 28.42
CA MET A 137 39.23 10.41 28.37
C MET A 137 37.94 9.64 28.09
N LEU A 138 36.94 9.82 28.93
CA LEU A 138 35.59 9.28 28.79
C LEU A 138 34.64 10.44 28.59
N ALA A 139 33.91 10.43 27.49
CA ALA A 139 32.89 11.42 27.16
C ALA A 139 31.52 10.73 27.06
N SER A 140 30.56 11.15 27.89
CA SER A 140 29.16 10.73 27.85
C SER A 140 28.31 11.91 27.38
N VAL A 141 27.69 11.77 26.21
CA VAL A 141 26.99 12.85 25.51
C VAL A 141 25.54 12.52 25.28
N SER A 142 24.66 13.47 25.59
CA SER A 142 23.20 13.32 25.39
C SER A 142 22.83 13.13 23.92
N THR A 143 21.82 12.29 23.70
CA THR A 143 21.17 12.10 22.39
C THR A 143 19.77 12.73 22.30
N ASP A 144 19.38 13.55 23.27
CA ASP A 144 18.06 14.20 23.31
C ASP A 144 17.75 14.97 22.02
N SER A 145 18.74 15.69 21.46
CA SER A 145 18.58 16.40 20.19
C SER A 145 18.28 15.49 18.98
N ILE A 146 18.75 14.24 19.04
CA ILE A 146 18.45 13.24 18.02
C ILE A 146 17.00 12.78 18.21
N GLU A 147 16.55 12.55 19.44
CA GLU A 147 15.18 12.15 19.75
C GLU A 147 14.17 13.23 19.38
N ASP A 148 14.44 14.49 19.74
CA ASP A 148 13.60 15.61 19.30
C ASP A 148 13.43 15.63 17.79
N SER A 149 14.52 15.36 17.05
CA SER A 149 14.48 15.28 15.59
C SER A 149 13.66 14.09 15.09
N LEU A 150 13.71 12.94 15.78
CA LEU A 150 12.89 11.77 15.49
C LEU A 150 11.40 12.05 15.72
N ASP A 151 11.05 12.71 16.82
CA ASP A 151 9.67 13.08 17.13
C ASP A 151 9.08 14.04 16.09
N VAL A 152 9.86 15.01 15.64
CA VAL A 152 9.48 15.87 14.52
C VAL A 152 9.24 15.06 13.25
N LEU A 153 10.12 14.11 12.91
CA LEU A 153 9.95 13.24 11.75
C LEU A 153 8.70 12.36 11.84
N TYR A 154 8.42 11.79 13.01
CA TYR A 154 7.19 11.01 13.25
C TYR A 154 5.94 11.89 13.10
N THR A 155 5.95 13.07 13.67
CA THR A 155 4.80 13.98 13.60
C THR A 155 4.56 14.45 12.17
N GLN A 156 5.58 14.95 11.49
CA GLN A 156 5.46 15.39 10.10
C GLN A 156 5.10 14.23 9.16
N GLY A 157 5.72 13.06 9.34
CA GLY A 157 5.41 11.86 8.57
C GLY A 157 3.97 11.40 8.75
N SER A 158 3.44 11.43 9.96
CA SER A 158 2.04 11.07 10.25
C SER A 158 1.04 12.04 9.60
N VAL A 159 1.34 13.33 9.59
CA VAL A 159 0.53 14.35 8.88
C VAL A 159 0.53 14.10 7.38
N ILE A 160 1.70 13.82 6.79
CA ILE A 160 1.80 13.51 5.35
C ILE A 160 0.98 12.25 5.01
N ILE A 161 1.09 11.20 5.82
CA ILE A 161 0.28 9.97 5.63
C ILE A 161 -1.22 10.30 5.70
N GLY A 162 -1.64 11.13 6.65
CA GLY A 162 -3.03 11.59 6.76
C GLY A 162 -3.52 12.31 5.50
N LEU A 163 -2.73 13.24 4.97
CA LEU A 163 -3.05 13.95 3.74
C LEU A 163 -3.12 13.02 2.52
N VAL A 164 -2.18 12.08 2.39
CA VAL A 164 -2.20 11.06 1.33
C VAL A 164 -3.45 10.19 1.43
N MET A 165 -3.86 9.80 2.64
CA MET A 165 -5.07 8.99 2.85
C MET A 165 -6.35 9.74 2.47
N ILE A 166 -6.44 11.04 2.80
CA ILE A 166 -7.55 11.89 2.39
C ILE A 166 -7.59 11.98 0.85
N PHE A 167 -6.46 12.25 0.21
CA PHE A 167 -6.36 12.31 -1.24
C PHE A 167 -6.78 11.00 -1.92
N LEU A 168 -6.27 9.86 -1.44
CA LEU A 168 -6.64 8.54 -1.95
C LEU A 168 -8.15 8.25 -1.77
N THR A 169 -8.74 8.70 -0.68
CA THR A 169 -10.18 8.55 -0.44
C THR A 169 -10.98 9.34 -1.48
N ILE A 170 -10.60 10.59 -1.75
CA ILE A 170 -11.26 11.43 -2.78
C ILE A 170 -11.14 10.77 -4.16
N VAL A 171 -9.93 10.30 -4.52
CA VAL A 171 -9.70 9.61 -5.80
C VAL A 171 -10.53 8.32 -5.90
N ALA A 172 -10.60 7.53 -4.82
CA ALA A 172 -11.37 6.30 -4.79
C ALA A 172 -12.89 6.55 -4.97
N VAL A 173 -13.44 7.57 -4.30
CA VAL A 173 -14.85 7.97 -4.47
C VAL A 173 -15.10 8.44 -5.91
N PHE A 174 -14.23 9.29 -6.44
CA PHE A 174 -14.35 9.77 -7.82
C PHE A 174 -14.26 8.63 -8.85
N ALA A 175 -13.33 7.69 -8.65
CA ALA A 175 -13.20 6.51 -9.50
C ALA A 175 -14.41 5.59 -9.40
N ALA A 176 -14.99 5.42 -8.21
CA ALA A 176 -16.20 4.64 -8.02
C ALA A 176 -17.38 5.22 -8.81
N ASP A 177 -17.57 6.53 -8.77
CA ASP A 177 -18.65 7.20 -9.49
C ASP A 177 -18.45 7.15 -11.02
N ARG A 178 -17.23 7.30 -11.49
CA ARG A 178 -16.92 7.36 -12.93
C ARG A 178 -16.77 6.00 -13.61
N VAL A 179 -16.31 4.97 -12.88
CA VAL A 179 -15.98 3.66 -13.47
C VAL A 179 -16.98 2.58 -13.06
N VAL A 180 -17.31 2.50 -11.78
CA VAL A 180 -18.13 1.39 -11.26
C VAL A 180 -19.61 1.58 -11.56
N ARG A 181 -20.15 2.79 -11.42
CA ARG A 181 -21.58 3.05 -11.70
C ARG A 181 -22.01 2.70 -13.13
N PRO A 182 -21.27 3.11 -14.20
CA PRO A 182 -21.61 2.73 -15.56
C PRO A 182 -21.61 1.22 -15.80
N LEU A 183 -20.66 0.48 -15.21
CA LEU A 183 -20.60 -0.97 -15.31
C LEU A 183 -21.81 -1.64 -14.63
N HIS A 184 -22.24 -1.11 -13.49
CA HIS A 184 -23.45 -1.58 -12.80
C HIS A 184 -24.71 -1.34 -13.63
N GLN A 185 -24.81 -0.18 -14.31
CA GLN A 185 -25.93 0.12 -15.21
C GLN A 185 -26.00 -0.86 -16.37
N ILE A 186 -24.84 -1.16 -16.99
CA ILE A 186 -24.74 -2.14 -18.08
C ILE A 186 -25.22 -3.51 -17.58
N ALA A 187 -24.75 -3.98 -16.44
CA ALA A 187 -25.14 -5.26 -15.88
C ALA A 187 -26.63 -5.34 -15.56
N ALA A 188 -27.21 -4.32 -14.94
CA ALA A 188 -28.63 -4.26 -14.62
C ALA A 188 -29.52 -4.24 -15.88
N THR A 189 -29.10 -3.53 -16.94
CA THR A 189 -29.84 -3.52 -18.21
C THR A 189 -29.83 -4.88 -18.88
N ILE A 190 -28.68 -5.57 -18.91
CA ILE A 190 -28.58 -6.95 -19.45
C ILE A 190 -29.54 -7.90 -18.70
N GLU A 191 -29.58 -7.81 -17.37
CA GLU A 191 -30.45 -8.63 -16.56
C GLU A 191 -31.94 -8.36 -16.84
N ASN A 192 -32.33 -7.08 -16.95
CA ASN A 192 -33.70 -6.69 -17.27
C ASN A 192 -34.15 -7.15 -18.67
N VAL A 193 -33.28 -7.03 -19.67
CA VAL A 193 -33.55 -7.52 -21.01
C VAL A 193 -33.68 -9.04 -21.06
N SER A 194 -32.81 -9.75 -20.34
CA SER A 194 -32.89 -11.21 -20.21
C SER A 194 -34.19 -11.70 -19.55
N ALA A 195 -34.75 -10.88 -18.67
CA ALA A 195 -36.06 -11.14 -18.04
C ALA A 195 -37.27 -10.71 -18.89
N GLY A 196 -37.06 -10.13 -20.07
CA GLY A 196 -38.15 -9.71 -20.98
C GLY A 196 -38.80 -8.39 -20.62
N TYR A 197 -38.18 -7.56 -19.77
CA TYR A 197 -38.83 -6.36 -19.20
C TYR A 197 -38.53 -5.03 -19.90
N SER A 198 -37.60 -4.92 -20.84
CA SER A 198 -37.35 -3.62 -21.47
C SER A 198 -36.83 -3.70 -22.90
N ASP A 199 -37.33 -2.78 -23.73
CA ASP A 199 -36.87 -2.48 -25.10
C ASP A 199 -35.85 -1.30 -25.09
N ASP A 200 -35.30 -0.96 -23.87
CA ASP A 200 -34.47 0.23 -23.69
C ASP A 200 -33.09 0.08 -24.30
N VAL A 201 -32.72 1.04 -25.13
CA VAL A 201 -31.36 1.13 -25.69
C VAL A 201 -30.41 1.56 -24.60
N LEU A 202 -29.35 0.76 -24.38
CA LEU A 202 -28.30 1.06 -23.44
C LEU A 202 -27.52 2.30 -23.90
N HIS A 203 -27.56 3.39 -23.14
CA HIS A 203 -26.82 4.60 -23.44
C HIS A 203 -25.84 4.93 -22.32
N VAL A 204 -24.56 4.55 -22.51
CA VAL A 204 -23.47 4.82 -21.57
C VAL A 204 -22.30 5.46 -22.31
N ASP A 205 -22.18 6.79 -22.17
CA ASP A 205 -21.17 7.61 -22.86
C ASP A 205 -19.99 8.04 -21.96
N THR A 206 -19.70 7.30 -20.88
CA THR A 206 -18.73 7.76 -19.86
C THR A 206 -17.27 7.60 -20.30
N PHE A 207 -16.93 6.48 -20.96
CA PHE A 207 -15.59 6.16 -21.47
C PHE A 207 -15.70 5.45 -22.81
N THR A 208 -14.63 5.54 -23.62
CA THR A 208 -14.55 4.87 -24.95
C THR A 208 -14.82 3.37 -24.85
N GLU A 209 -14.29 2.73 -23.80
CA GLU A 209 -14.44 1.31 -23.55
C GLU A 209 -15.88 0.93 -23.17
N THR A 210 -16.50 1.68 -22.28
CA THR A 210 -17.90 1.44 -21.88
C THR A 210 -18.85 1.74 -23.02
N LYS A 211 -18.56 2.72 -23.87
CA LYS A 211 -19.33 3.02 -25.09
C LYS A 211 -19.26 1.85 -26.09
N SER A 212 -18.06 1.32 -26.36
CA SER A 212 -17.90 0.17 -27.26
C SER A 212 -18.63 -1.07 -26.76
N ILE A 213 -18.61 -1.32 -25.45
CA ILE A 213 -19.36 -2.41 -24.82
C ILE A 213 -20.87 -2.18 -24.99
N SER A 214 -21.35 -0.97 -24.72
CA SER A 214 -22.76 -0.58 -24.87
C SER A 214 -23.25 -0.77 -26.32
N GLU A 215 -22.48 -0.33 -27.30
CA GLU A 215 -22.78 -0.51 -28.73
C GLU A 215 -22.83 -1.99 -29.15
N ALA A 216 -21.88 -2.80 -28.65
CA ALA A 216 -21.86 -4.25 -28.91
C ALA A 216 -23.08 -4.96 -28.33
N ILE A 217 -23.49 -4.59 -27.12
CA ILE A 217 -24.68 -5.12 -26.45
C ILE A 217 -25.95 -4.71 -27.19
N ASN A 218 -26.09 -3.43 -27.55
CA ASN A 218 -27.25 -2.97 -28.34
C ASN A 218 -27.38 -3.71 -29.66
N LYS A 219 -26.27 -3.97 -30.36
CA LYS A 219 -26.25 -4.76 -31.59
C LYS A 219 -26.68 -6.21 -31.37
N MET A 220 -26.28 -6.80 -30.24
CA MET A 220 -26.69 -8.16 -29.87
C MET A 220 -28.19 -8.21 -29.54
N MET A 221 -28.69 -7.24 -28.76
CA MET A 221 -30.12 -7.13 -28.45
C MET A 221 -31.00 -6.95 -29.69
N GLY A 222 -30.56 -6.10 -30.63
CA GLY A 222 -31.26 -5.92 -31.90
C GLY A 222 -31.36 -7.22 -32.71
N ARG A 223 -30.30 -8.05 -32.68
CA ARG A 223 -30.34 -9.38 -33.35
C ARG A 223 -31.28 -10.36 -32.67
N LEU A 224 -31.30 -10.37 -31.33
CA LEU A 224 -32.20 -11.22 -30.55
C LEU A 224 -33.68 -10.86 -30.85
N LYS A 225 -33.98 -9.56 -30.89
CA LYS A 225 -35.34 -9.08 -31.22
C LYS A 225 -35.76 -9.53 -32.62
N LEU A 226 -34.90 -9.35 -33.63
CA LEU A 226 -35.18 -9.83 -34.99
C LEU A 226 -35.43 -11.34 -35.06
N LEU A 227 -34.71 -12.13 -34.25
CA LEU A 227 -34.94 -13.58 -34.15
C LEU A 227 -36.27 -13.91 -33.49
N ASP A 228 -36.67 -13.21 -32.44
CA ASP A 228 -37.94 -13.40 -31.75
C ASP A 228 -39.11 -13.00 -32.67
N ASP A 229 -39.03 -11.84 -33.33
CA ASP A 229 -40.05 -11.36 -34.29
C ASP A 229 -40.20 -12.38 -35.42
N SER A 230 -39.10 -12.88 -36.00
CA SER A 230 -39.10 -13.90 -37.07
C SER A 230 -39.70 -15.22 -36.57
N ARG A 231 -39.44 -15.63 -35.35
CA ARG A 231 -40.03 -16.80 -34.72
C ARG A 231 -41.54 -16.67 -34.54
N GLU A 232 -41.99 -15.50 -34.07
CA GLU A 232 -43.40 -15.21 -33.85
C GLU A 232 -44.16 -15.20 -35.21
N GLU A 233 -43.60 -14.53 -36.24
CA GLU A 233 -44.12 -14.55 -37.58
C GLU A 233 -44.17 -15.95 -38.15
N PHE A 234 -43.10 -16.73 -37.99
CA PHE A 234 -43.08 -18.13 -38.41
C PHE A 234 -44.21 -18.95 -37.76
N VAL A 235 -44.36 -18.88 -36.44
CA VAL A 235 -45.42 -19.59 -35.71
C VAL A 235 -46.79 -19.15 -36.15
N SER A 236 -47.00 -17.85 -36.34
CA SER A 236 -48.27 -17.31 -36.86
C SER A 236 -48.60 -17.80 -38.26
N ASN A 237 -47.66 -17.72 -39.18
CA ASN A 237 -47.83 -18.14 -40.56
C ASN A 237 -48.09 -19.67 -40.64
N VAL A 238 -47.30 -20.47 -39.97
CA VAL A 238 -47.54 -21.94 -39.90
C VAL A 238 -48.90 -22.25 -39.29
N SER A 239 -49.31 -21.55 -38.26
CA SER A 239 -50.66 -21.75 -37.65
C SER A 239 -51.80 -21.43 -38.64
N HIS A 240 -51.65 -20.33 -39.41
CA HIS A 240 -52.61 -19.97 -40.46
C HIS A 240 -52.63 -20.99 -41.61
N GLU A 241 -51.47 -21.36 -42.12
CA GLU A 241 -51.34 -22.34 -43.21
C GLU A 241 -51.84 -23.75 -42.84
N LEU A 242 -51.68 -24.16 -41.59
CA LEU A 242 -52.27 -25.42 -41.09
C LEU A 242 -53.77 -25.33 -40.87
N LYS A 243 -54.31 -24.21 -40.37
CA LYS A 243 -55.73 -24.04 -40.01
C LYS A 243 -56.64 -24.16 -41.24
N THR A 244 -56.23 -23.62 -42.40
CA THR A 244 -57.04 -23.60 -43.62
C THR A 244 -57.33 -25.03 -44.13
N PRO A 245 -56.34 -25.90 -44.43
CA PRO A 245 -56.63 -27.26 -44.92
C PRO A 245 -57.29 -28.15 -43.85
N MET A 246 -56.96 -27.94 -42.55
CA MET A 246 -57.67 -28.67 -41.48
C MET A 246 -59.14 -28.29 -41.41
N THR A 247 -59.49 -26.98 -41.64
CA THR A 247 -60.91 -26.54 -41.65
C THR A 247 -61.62 -27.10 -42.85
N SER A 248 -61.01 -27.08 -44.04
CA SER A 248 -61.52 -27.68 -45.28
C SER A 248 -61.84 -29.16 -45.09
N MET A 249 -60.85 -29.94 -44.60
CA MET A 249 -61.05 -31.36 -44.29
C MET A 249 -62.18 -31.59 -43.29
N LYS A 250 -62.28 -30.76 -42.25
CA LYS A 250 -63.36 -30.84 -41.25
C LYS A 250 -64.73 -30.67 -41.89
N VAL A 251 -64.87 -29.61 -42.72
CA VAL A 251 -66.14 -29.34 -43.42
C VAL A 251 -66.54 -30.46 -44.34
N LEU A 252 -65.58 -31.04 -45.10
CA LEU A 252 -65.81 -32.17 -45.96
C LEU A 252 -66.20 -33.44 -45.19
N ALA A 253 -65.53 -33.72 -44.09
CA ALA A 253 -65.85 -34.84 -43.22
C ALA A 253 -67.22 -34.66 -42.52
N ASP A 254 -67.53 -33.50 -42.01
CA ASP A 254 -68.85 -33.20 -41.39
C ASP A 254 -69.96 -33.36 -42.44
N SER A 255 -69.74 -32.88 -43.67
CA SER A 255 -70.71 -33.03 -44.76
C SER A 255 -70.95 -34.51 -45.12
N LEU A 256 -69.93 -35.35 -45.05
CA LEU A 256 -70.05 -36.82 -45.25
C LEU A 256 -70.85 -37.50 -44.15
N LEU A 257 -70.75 -37.02 -42.94
CA LEU A 257 -71.41 -37.62 -41.74
C LEU A 257 -72.87 -37.19 -41.61
N GLU A 258 -73.26 -36.04 -42.16
CA GLU A 258 -74.62 -35.52 -42.09
C GLU A 258 -75.57 -36.08 -43.16
N GLN A 259 -75.08 -36.73 -44.23
CA GLN A 259 -75.84 -37.25 -45.31
C GLN A 259 -76.03 -38.77 -45.23
N GLU A 260 -77.24 -39.30 -44.98
CA GLU A 260 -77.53 -40.71 -44.80
C GLU A 260 -77.52 -41.54 -46.12
N ASN A 261 -77.60 -40.94 -47.34
CA ASN A 261 -77.64 -41.66 -48.64
C ASN A 261 -76.86 -40.98 -49.71
N LEU A 262 -75.57 -40.91 -49.58
CA LEU A 262 -74.68 -40.38 -50.60
C LEU A 262 -74.45 -41.38 -51.76
N PRO A 263 -74.52 -40.96 -53.04
CA PRO A 263 -74.05 -41.73 -54.17
C PRO A 263 -72.55 -42.06 -53.97
N VAL A 264 -72.15 -43.29 -54.44
CA VAL A 264 -70.77 -43.76 -54.28
C VAL A 264 -69.79 -42.83 -54.98
N GLU A 265 -70.19 -42.22 -56.09
CA GLU A 265 -69.36 -41.23 -56.83
C GLU A 265 -69.07 -40.01 -56.04
N MET A 266 -70.04 -39.43 -55.32
CA MET A 266 -69.88 -38.26 -54.45
C MET A 266 -69.01 -38.60 -53.23
N TYR A 267 -69.19 -39.80 -52.66
CA TYR A 267 -68.33 -40.25 -51.53
C TYR A 267 -66.87 -40.33 -51.96
N GLN A 268 -66.58 -40.83 -53.15
CA GLN A 268 -65.22 -40.90 -53.70
C GLN A 268 -64.62 -39.50 -53.98
N GLU A 269 -65.44 -38.54 -54.42
CA GLU A 269 -65.04 -37.19 -54.67
C GLU A 269 -64.64 -36.49 -53.39
N PHE A 270 -65.47 -36.52 -52.32
CA PHE A 270 -65.15 -35.94 -51.01
C PHE A 270 -63.91 -36.57 -50.39
N MET A 271 -63.80 -37.92 -50.44
CA MET A 271 -62.62 -38.61 -49.93
C MET A 271 -61.33 -38.22 -50.72
N GLY A 272 -61.48 -38.02 -52.02
CA GLY A 272 -60.37 -37.56 -52.88
C GLY A 272 -59.92 -36.14 -52.54
N ASP A 273 -60.86 -35.28 -52.20
CA ASP A 273 -60.54 -33.88 -51.77
C ASP A 273 -59.92 -33.85 -50.40
N ILE A 274 -60.43 -34.65 -49.44
CA ILE A 274 -59.74 -34.82 -48.15
C ILE A 274 -58.31 -35.34 -48.31
N ALA A 275 -58.10 -36.31 -49.22
CA ALA A 275 -56.77 -36.83 -49.50
C ALA A 275 -55.82 -35.74 -50.08
N LYS A 276 -56.31 -34.84 -50.95
CA LYS A 276 -55.57 -33.70 -51.50
C LYS A 276 -55.17 -32.73 -50.39
N GLU A 277 -56.09 -32.36 -49.46
CA GLU A 277 -55.82 -31.46 -48.33
C GLU A 277 -54.78 -32.10 -47.35
N ILE A 278 -54.83 -33.44 -47.15
CA ILE A 278 -53.80 -34.13 -46.35
C ILE A 278 -52.42 -34.03 -47.04
N LEU A 279 -52.36 -34.22 -48.35
CA LEU A 279 -51.09 -34.05 -49.10
C LEU A 279 -50.60 -32.61 -49.01
N SER A 280 -51.47 -31.62 -49.08
CA SER A 280 -51.11 -30.22 -48.90
C SER A 280 -50.47 -29.94 -47.51
N LEU A 281 -51.04 -30.52 -46.44
CA LEU A 281 -50.50 -30.46 -45.10
C LEU A 281 -49.09 -31.07 -44.95
N ILE A 282 -48.76 -32.13 -45.67
CA ILE A 282 -47.47 -32.81 -45.64
C ILE A 282 -46.38 -31.94 -46.37
N HIS A 283 -46.78 -31.07 -47.28
CA HIS A 283 -45.89 -30.24 -48.07
C HIS A 283 -45.66 -28.84 -47.49
N ILE A 284 -46.33 -28.48 -46.40
CA ILE A 284 -46.11 -27.26 -45.63
C ILE A 284 -44.91 -27.46 -44.67
#